data_931093d5def1d4b1f686f6492253126b
#
_entry.id   931093d5def1d4b1f686f6492253126b
#
_cell.length_a   1.000
_cell.length_b   1.000
_cell.length_c   1.000
_cell.angle_alpha   90.00
_cell.angle_beta   90.00
_cell.angle_gamma   90.00
#
_symmetry.space_group_name_H-M   'P 1'
#
loop_
_entity.id
_entity.type
_entity.pdbx_description
1 polymer ?
#
loop_
_entity_poly.entity_id
_entity_poly.type
_entity_poly.pdbx_seq_one_letter_code
_entity_poly.pdbx_strand_id
1 'polypeptide(L)'
;MVRIIDMECSVPYGVNAESKPEKPEKAAAEGQPGYGMANYGRIFRARREGGDHRPAEDLDAYMKHLATVGIVRSVPFGLPNAETAALMTRFPGRFIGLARISINEHHGMAGVRELERLVREEGFGALGVSALVDCLPASDRRYYPLYTKAAELGIPVRIYSSMNYANDRPYDLGHPRHLDQVAMDFPELRIIGGLGGWPWVNEMVALVRRHPNLHVDTSAHRARYLGQPGSGWEMLIQFGNTLIQDKVRVGLSAGLVGQPYETLIQEYLALPLKDTVKEKWLYGNAARVFGIA
;
A
#
# COMPACT_ATOMS: atom_id res chain seq x y z
N MET A 1 -19.07 13.58 9.04
CA MET A 1 -18.61 12.47 8.17
C MET A 1 -17.11 12.32 8.38
N VAL A 2 -16.60 11.10 8.62
CA VAL A 2 -15.17 10.85 8.82
C VAL A 2 -14.44 11.06 7.49
N ARG A 3 -13.32 11.80 7.50
CA ARG A 3 -12.44 11.94 6.33
C ARG A 3 -11.45 10.78 6.30
N ILE A 4 -11.21 10.21 5.12
CA ILE A 4 -10.34 9.04 4.96
C ILE A 4 -9.37 9.27 3.80
N ILE A 5 -8.09 8.92 4.01
CA ILE A 5 -7.12 8.69 2.95
C ILE A 5 -6.82 7.20 2.92
N ASP A 6 -7.29 6.52 1.87
CA ASP A 6 -7.09 5.08 1.71
C ASP A 6 -5.72 4.79 1.11
N MET A 7 -4.86 4.10 1.87
CA MET A 7 -3.49 3.77 1.43
C MET A 7 -3.42 2.68 0.35
N GLU A 8 -4.56 2.04 0.04
CA GLU A 8 -4.60 1.02 -1.01
C GLU A 8 -6.03 0.85 -1.55
N CYS A 9 -6.31 1.41 -2.71
CA CYS A 9 -7.58 1.23 -3.39
C CYS A 9 -7.43 0.44 -4.70
N SER A 10 -8.39 -0.41 -4.99
CA SER A 10 -8.56 -1.06 -6.29
C SER A 10 -9.44 -0.17 -7.14
N VAL A 11 -8.90 0.35 -8.23
CA VAL A 11 -9.65 1.17 -9.19
C VAL A 11 -10.28 0.25 -10.25
N PRO A 12 -11.53 0.53 -10.72
CA PRO A 12 -12.11 -0.20 -11.85
C PRO A 12 -11.18 -0.18 -13.06
N TYR A 13 -11.02 -1.31 -13.76
CA TYR A 13 -10.16 -1.40 -14.93
C TYR A 13 -10.68 -0.49 -16.06
N GLY A 14 -9.75 0.25 -16.66
CA GLY A 14 -9.99 1.03 -17.86
C GLY A 14 -10.17 2.51 -17.60
N VAL A 15 -9.06 3.19 -17.28
CA VAL A 15 -9.00 4.67 -17.39
C VAL A 15 -9.14 5.07 -18.86
N ASN A 16 -8.68 4.23 -19.77
CA ASN A 16 -8.94 4.27 -21.20
C ASN A 16 -9.72 3.01 -21.59
N ALA A 17 -10.99 3.15 -21.94
CA ALA A 17 -11.88 2.05 -22.35
C ALA A 17 -11.37 1.23 -23.55
N GLU A 18 -10.28 1.67 -24.19
CA GLU A 18 -9.64 1.01 -25.32
C GLU A 18 -8.58 -0.03 -24.96
N SER A 19 -8.08 -0.01 -23.74
CA SER A 19 -7.14 -1.03 -23.25
C SER A 19 -7.72 -1.78 -22.07
N LYS A 20 -8.61 -2.74 -22.32
CA LYS A 20 -8.59 -3.91 -21.43
C LYS A 20 -7.17 -4.46 -21.60
N PRO A 21 -6.31 -4.44 -20.56
CA PRO A 21 -5.06 -5.19 -20.68
C PRO A 21 -5.50 -6.61 -21.04
N GLU A 22 -5.06 -7.10 -22.17
CA GLU A 22 -5.09 -8.54 -22.41
C GLU A 22 -4.61 -9.13 -21.11
N LYS A 23 -5.47 -9.95 -20.49
CA LYS A 23 -5.05 -10.69 -19.28
C LYS A 23 -3.72 -11.26 -19.70
N PRO A 24 -2.59 -10.92 -19.05
CA PRO A 24 -1.32 -11.47 -19.47
C PRO A 24 -1.61 -12.94 -19.61
N GLU A 25 -1.46 -13.45 -20.84
CA GLU A 25 -1.62 -14.86 -21.10
C GLU A 25 -0.89 -15.51 -19.94
N LYS A 26 -1.63 -16.23 -19.14
CA LYS A 26 -1.05 -16.88 -17.98
C LYS A 26 0.12 -17.63 -18.56
N ALA A 27 1.33 -17.10 -18.38
CA ALA A 27 2.49 -17.93 -18.36
C ALA A 27 2.19 -18.89 -17.21
N ALA A 28 1.40 -19.91 -17.55
CA ALA A 28 1.23 -21.06 -16.73
C ALA A 28 2.67 -21.52 -16.53
N ALA A 29 3.23 -21.28 -15.35
CA ALA A 29 4.32 -22.13 -14.89
C ALA A 29 3.72 -23.52 -15.04
N GLU A 30 4.20 -24.19 -16.08
CA GLU A 30 3.70 -25.40 -16.65
C GLU A 30 2.96 -26.28 -15.65
N GLY A 31 1.64 -26.31 -15.72
CA GLY A 31 0.83 -27.40 -15.25
C GLY A 31 0.45 -27.46 -13.76
N GLN A 32 0.86 -26.56 -12.88
CA GLN A 32 0.45 -26.63 -11.46
C GLN A 32 -0.48 -25.47 -11.05
N PRO A 33 -1.80 -25.74 -10.82
CA PRO A 33 -2.71 -24.75 -10.27
C PRO A 33 -2.20 -24.22 -8.92
N GLY A 34 -2.07 -22.87 -8.79
CA GLY A 34 -1.65 -22.23 -7.54
C GLY A 34 -0.14 -22.13 -7.34
N TYR A 35 0.66 -22.24 -8.40
CA TYR A 35 2.10 -21.97 -8.35
C TYR A 35 2.41 -20.49 -8.67
N GLY A 36 3.45 -19.95 -8.06
CA GLY A 36 3.89 -18.58 -8.25
C GLY A 36 2.82 -17.56 -7.84
N MET A 37 2.68 -16.50 -8.62
CA MET A 37 1.68 -15.44 -8.36
C MET A 37 0.23 -15.94 -8.39
N ALA A 38 -0.06 -17.06 -9.06
CA ALA A 38 -1.40 -17.66 -9.05
C ALA A 38 -1.83 -18.13 -7.66
N ASN A 39 -0.88 -18.37 -6.75
CA ASN A 39 -1.17 -18.72 -5.36
C ASN A 39 -1.88 -17.60 -4.59
N TYR A 40 -1.62 -16.32 -4.91
CA TYR A 40 -2.37 -15.19 -4.35
C TYR A 40 -3.86 -15.31 -4.65
N GLY A 41 -4.22 -15.61 -5.90
CA GLY A 41 -5.62 -15.82 -6.28
C GLY A 41 -6.30 -16.92 -5.46
N ARG A 42 -5.60 -18.01 -5.16
CA ARG A 42 -6.10 -19.11 -4.34
C ARG A 42 -6.31 -18.67 -2.90
N ILE A 43 -5.34 -18.01 -2.28
CA ILE A 43 -5.37 -17.61 -0.87
C ILE A 43 -6.43 -16.55 -0.63
N PHE A 44 -6.49 -15.51 -1.47
CA PHE A 44 -7.42 -14.41 -1.28
C PHE A 44 -8.85 -14.76 -1.71
N ARG A 45 -9.07 -15.71 -2.64
CA ARG A 45 -10.41 -16.20 -2.97
C ARG A 45 -11.08 -16.90 -1.78
N ALA A 46 -10.32 -17.62 -0.98
CA ALA A 46 -10.84 -18.29 0.20
C ALA A 46 -11.35 -17.31 1.28
N ARG A 47 -10.95 -16.04 1.22
CA ARG A 47 -11.33 -14.98 2.16
C ARG A 47 -12.50 -14.12 1.69
N ARG A 48 -13.02 -14.31 0.48
CA ARG A 48 -14.16 -13.57 -0.05
C ARG A 48 -15.46 -14.09 0.53
N GLU A 49 -15.74 -13.68 1.76
CA GLU A 49 -17.08 -13.86 2.36
C GLU A 49 -18.01 -12.85 1.69
N GLY A 50 -19.00 -13.31 0.94
CA GLY A 50 -20.10 -12.45 0.50
C GLY A 50 -20.10 -11.97 -0.95
N GLY A 51 -19.38 -12.60 -1.86
CA GLY A 51 -19.49 -12.34 -3.29
C GLY A 51 -18.40 -11.48 -3.90
N ASP A 52 -18.49 -11.27 -5.19
CA ASP A 52 -17.51 -10.55 -5.99
C ASP A 52 -17.79 -9.03 -5.91
N HIS A 53 -17.35 -8.40 -4.82
CA HIS A 53 -17.42 -6.94 -4.69
C HIS A 53 -16.34 -6.29 -5.56
N ARG A 54 -16.52 -6.43 -6.89
CA ARG A 54 -15.72 -5.63 -7.82
C ARG A 54 -16.14 -4.17 -7.67
N PRO A 55 -15.19 -3.23 -7.74
CA PRO A 55 -15.53 -1.83 -7.91
C PRO A 55 -16.49 -1.70 -9.09
N ALA A 56 -17.42 -0.74 -9.04
CA ALA A 56 -18.29 -0.43 -10.15
C ALA A 56 -17.49 -0.32 -11.44
N GLU A 57 -18.01 -0.86 -12.56
CA GLU A 57 -17.33 -0.81 -13.86
C GLU A 57 -17.18 0.65 -14.36
N ASP A 58 -18.05 1.53 -13.89
CA ASP A 58 -18.01 2.97 -14.16
C ASP A 58 -17.14 3.70 -13.14
N LEU A 59 -16.06 4.28 -13.63
CA LEU A 59 -15.09 5.03 -12.82
C LEU A 59 -15.70 6.28 -12.17
N ASP A 60 -16.62 6.99 -12.84
CA ASP A 60 -17.27 8.18 -12.28
C ASP A 60 -18.24 7.81 -11.16
N ALA A 61 -18.99 6.71 -11.33
CA ALA A 61 -19.81 6.14 -10.27
C ALA A 61 -18.96 5.69 -9.07
N TYR A 62 -17.82 5.07 -9.33
CA TYR A 62 -16.88 4.69 -8.30
C TYR A 62 -16.35 5.91 -7.51
N MET A 63 -15.93 6.97 -8.20
CA MET A 63 -15.44 8.21 -7.57
C MET A 63 -16.52 8.91 -6.75
N LYS A 64 -17.77 8.90 -7.22
CA LYS A 64 -18.91 9.39 -6.47
C LYS A 64 -19.15 8.56 -5.21
N HIS A 65 -19.07 7.25 -5.32
CA HIS A 65 -19.22 6.35 -4.17
C HIS A 65 -18.12 6.60 -3.12
N LEU A 66 -16.84 6.70 -3.51
CA LEU A 66 -15.77 7.04 -2.58
C LEU A 66 -16.06 8.34 -1.80
N ALA A 67 -16.62 9.36 -2.49
CA ALA A 67 -16.97 10.61 -1.84
C ALA A 67 -18.10 10.43 -0.82
N THR A 68 -19.13 9.60 -1.11
CA THR A 68 -20.26 9.37 -0.19
C THR A 68 -19.84 8.64 1.09
N VAL A 69 -18.81 7.80 1.02
CA VAL A 69 -18.28 7.08 2.21
C VAL A 69 -17.16 7.84 2.94
N GLY A 70 -16.83 9.07 2.50
CA GLY A 70 -15.85 9.93 3.16
C GLY A 70 -14.39 9.70 2.73
N ILE A 71 -14.15 8.91 1.69
CA ILE A 71 -12.81 8.74 1.14
C ILE A 71 -12.48 9.93 0.25
N VAL A 72 -11.61 10.79 0.76
CA VAL A 72 -11.23 12.04 0.08
C VAL A 72 -10.05 11.89 -0.87
N ARG A 73 -9.13 10.96 -0.56
CA ARG A 73 -8.00 10.59 -1.41
C ARG A 73 -7.71 9.11 -1.29
N SER A 74 -7.09 8.54 -2.32
CA SER A 74 -6.70 7.13 -2.35
C SER A 74 -5.38 6.92 -3.06
N VAL A 75 -4.67 5.86 -2.67
CA VAL A 75 -3.47 5.37 -3.34
C VAL A 75 -3.88 4.22 -4.26
N PRO A 76 -3.82 4.37 -5.60
CA PRO A 76 -4.16 3.31 -6.53
C PRO A 76 -3.20 2.14 -6.43
N PHE A 77 -3.73 0.93 -6.39
CA PHE A 77 -2.94 -0.30 -6.35
C PHE A 77 -3.02 -1.06 -7.67
N GLY A 78 -1.89 -1.61 -8.10
CA GLY A 78 -1.84 -2.52 -9.25
C GLY A 78 -1.83 -1.86 -10.63
N LEU A 79 -1.85 -0.52 -10.73
CA LEU A 79 -1.84 0.19 -12.00
C LEU A 79 -0.42 0.55 -12.46
N PRO A 80 -0.13 0.55 -13.77
CA PRO A 80 1.04 1.16 -14.36
C PRO A 80 1.14 2.67 -14.05
N ASN A 81 2.35 3.25 -14.12
CA ASN A 81 2.54 4.68 -13.89
C ASN A 81 1.70 5.55 -14.85
N ALA A 82 1.65 5.21 -16.14
CA ALA A 82 0.86 5.95 -17.13
C ALA A 82 -0.64 5.99 -16.80
N GLU A 83 -1.21 4.87 -16.36
CA GLU A 83 -2.62 4.81 -15.96
C GLU A 83 -2.86 5.57 -14.65
N THR A 84 -1.92 5.49 -13.70
CA THR A 84 -1.98 6.28 -12.47
C THR A 84 -1.93 7.79 -12.76
N ALA A 85 -1.06 8.24 -13.67
CA ALA A 85 -0.98 9.63 -14.11
C ALA A 85 -2.29 10.10 -14.77
N ALA A 86 -2.86 9.27 -15.65
CA ALA A 86 -4.15 9.56 -16.28
C ALA A 86 -5.30 9.70 -15.26
N LEU A 87 -5.33 8.85 -14.22
CA LEU A 87 -6.27 8.99 -13.10
C LEU A 87 -6.10 10.30 -12.35
N MET A 88 -4.85 10.65 -12.03
CA MET A 88 -4.53 11.89 -11.30
C MET A 88 -4.92 13.12 -12.12
N THR A 89 -4.75 13.09 -13.42
CA THR A 89 -5.16 14.15 -14.35
C THR A 89 -6.68 14.26 -14.44
N ARG A 90 -7.38 13.12 -14.57
CA ARG A 90 -8.85 13.09 -14.67
C ARG A 90 -9.55 13.52 -13.38
N PHE A 91 -8.98 13.18 -12.22
CA PHE A 91 -9.54 13.47 -10.90
C PHE A 91 -8.54 14.21 -10.01
N PRO A 92 -8.30 15.50 -10.26
CA PRO A 92 -7.30 16.27 -9.53
C PRO A 92 -7.50 16.22 -8.02
N GLY A 93 -6.43 15.91 -7.29
CA GLY A 93 -6.44 15.86 -5.83
C GLY A 93 -7.15 14.65 -5.22
N ARG A 94 -7.64 13.69 -6.02
CA ARG A 94 -8.33 12.50 -5.50
C ARG A 94 -7.42 11.27 -5.37
N PHE A 95 -6.31 11.26 -6.08
CA PHE A 95 -5.35 10.16 -6.02
C PHE A 95 -3.95 10.63 -5.62
N ILE A 96 -3.21 9.73 -4.99
CA ILE A 96 -1.80 9.88 -4.64
C ILE A 96 -1.04 8.82 -5.44
N GLY A 97 -0.28 9.22 -6.44
CA GLY A 97 0.50 8.29 -7.25
C GLY A 97 1.70 7.74 -6.48
N LEU A 98 1.88 6.42 -6.50
CA LEU A 98 3.12 5.76 -6.13
C LEU A 98 3.93 5.50 -7.41
N ALA A 99 5.06 6.17 -7.59
CA ALA A 99 5.95 5.92 -8.70
C ALA A 99 6.54 4.52 -8.60
N ARG A 100 6.26 3.67 -9.57
CA ARG A 100 6.77 2.29 -9.64
C ARG A 100 7.94 2.25 -10.59
N ILE A 101 9.11 2.03 -10.04
CA ILE A 101 10.35 1.91 -10.80
C ILE A 101 10.85 0.48 -10.64
N SER A 102 10.70 -0.32 -11.70
CA SER A 102 11.27 -1.66 -11.74
C SER A 102 12.80 -1.57 -11.83
N ILE A 103 13.50 -1.99 -10.78
CA ILE A 103 14.96 -2.00 -10.78
C ILE A 103 15.55 -3.10 -11.68
N ASN A 104 14.72 -4.04 -12.14
CA ASN A 104 15.10 -5.05 -13.11
C ASN A 104 15.07 -4.50 -14.55
N GLU A 105 14.26 -3.48 -14.81
CA GLU A 105 14.11 -2.84 -16.12
C GLU A 105 14.88 -1.52 -16.23
N HIS A 106 14.96 -0.77 -15.12
CA HIS A 106 15.57 0.55 -15.05
C HIS A 106 16.78 0.54 -14.13
N HIS A 107 17.94 0.25 -14.69
CA HIS A 107 19.18 0.19 -13.91
C HIS A 107 19.79 1.58 -13.64
N GLY A 108 20.24 1.79 -12.40
CA GLY A 108 21.04 2.96 -12.01
C GLY A 108 20.32 4.29 -12.31
N MET A 109 20.97 5.15 -13.07
CA MET A 109 20.48 6.51 -13.36
C MET A 109 19.22 6.58 -14.21
N ALA A 110 18.89 5.54 -14.98
CA ALA A 110 17.65 5.51 -15.75
C ALA A 110 16.43 5.52 -14.81
N GLY A 111 16.43 4.70 -13.78
CA GLY A 111 15.36 4.69 -12.77
C GLY A 111 15.28 6.00 -11.96
N VAL A 112 16.44 6.59 -11.64
CA VAL A 112 16.51 7.88 -10.91
C VAL A 112 15.87 9.01 -11.72
N ARG A 113 16.18 9.08 -13.03
CA ARG A 113 15.58 10.11 -13.93
C ARG A 113 14.09 9.88 -14.11
N GLU A 114 13.66 8.64 -14.24
CA GLU A 114 12.22 8.31 -14.36
C GLU A 114 11.46 8.66 -13.08
N LEU A 115 12.00 8.38 -11.91
CA LEU A 115 11.40 8.79 -10.65
C LEU A 115 11.27 10.33 -10.59
N GLU A 116 12.33 11.05 -10.93
CA GLU A 116 12.32 12.52 -10.93
C GLU A 116 11.27 13.06 -11.92
N ARG A 117 11.18 12.51 -13.12
CA ARG A 117 10.19 12.88 -14.13
C ARG A 117 8.75 12.66 -13.60
N LEU A 118 8.44 11.47 -13.08
CA LEU A 118 7.13 11.15 -12.54
C LEU A 118 6.70 12.11 -11.42
N VAL A 119 7.64 12.47 -10.54
CA VAL A 119 7.35 13.39 -9.43
C VAL A 119 7.18 14.82 -9.91
N ARG A 120 8.10 15.33 -10.74
CA ARG A 120 8.12 16.75 -11.13
C ARG A 120 7.11 17.09 -12.22
N GLU A 121 6.92 16.19 -13.19
CA GLU A 121 6.08 16.45 -14.37
C GLU A 121 4.67 15.89 -14.22
N GLU A 122 4.52 14.74 -13.56
CA GLU A 122 3.22 14.05 -13.41
C GLU A 122 2.65 14.11 -11.98
N GLY A 123 3.38 14.69 -11.01
CA GLY A 123 2.88 14.95 -9.66
C GLY A 123 2.76 13.71 -8.76
N PHE A 124 3.54 12.67 -9.01
CA PHE A 124 3.56 11.51 -8.12
C PHE A 124 4.02 11.89 -6.71
N GLY A 125 3.30 11.39 -5.70
CA GLY A 125 3.49 11.78 -4.30
C GLY A 125 4.37 10.86 -3.48
N ALA A 126 4.78 9.71 -4.00
CA ALA A 126 5.65 8.76 -3.32
C ALA A 126 6.36 7.80 -4.28
N LEU A 127 7.42 7.17 -3.80
CA LEU A 127 8.05 6.00 -4.43
C LEU A 127 7.38 4.71 -3.90
N GLY A 128 7.01 3.80 -4.79
CA GLY A 128 6.53 2.46 -4.44
C GLY A 128 7.61 1.40 -4.69
N VAL A 129 7.97 0.62 -3.66
CA VAL A 129 8.93 -0.49 -3.74
C VAL A 129 8.23 -1.80 -3.43
N SER A 130 8.36 -2.78 -4.31
CA SER A 130 7.71 -4.08 -4.15
C SER A 130 8.72 -5.23 -4.22
N ALA A 131 9.17 -5.67 -3.05
CA ALA A 131 9.99 -6.88 -2.92
C ALA A 131 9.34 -8.12 -3.57
N LEU A 132 8.01 -8.13 -3.62
CA LEU A 132 7.24 -9.19 -4.26
C LEU A 132 7.48 -9.24 -5.79
N VAL A 133 7.48 -8.08 -6.45
CA VAL A 133 7.61 -7.98 -7.91
C VAL A 133 9.07 -8.11 -8.33
N ASP A 134 9.95 -7.38 -7.66
CA ASP A 134 11.37 -7.32 -8.00
C ASP A 134 12.15 -8.55 -7.54
N CYS A 135 11.55 -9.40 -6.67
CA CYS A 135 12.19 -10.55 -6.02
C CYS A 135 13.46 -10.19 -5.23
N LEU A 136 13.48 -9.01 -4.63
CA LEU A 136 14.60 -8.46 -3.89
C LEU A 136 14.13 -7.83 -2.57
N PRO A 137 14.87 -7.98 -1.48
CA PRO A 137 14.56 -7.30 -0.23
C PRO A 137 14.74 -5.78 -0.37
N ALA A 138 13.99 -5.02 0.40
CA ALA A 138 14.06 -3.55 0.36
C ALA A 138 15.46 -2.98 0.65
N SER A 139 16.29 -3.71 1.41
CA SER A 139 17.67 -3.34 1.71
C SER A 139 18.67 -3.68 0.60
N ASP A 140 18.22 -4.16 -0.57
CA ASP A 140 19.12 -4.40 -1.69
C ASP A 140 19.67 -3.05 -2.23
N ARG A 141 21.00 -2.99 -2.41
CA ARG A 141 21.73 -1.78 -2.83
C ARG A 141 21.21 -1.15 -4.13
N ARG A 142 20.53 -1.91 -4.98
CA ARG A 142 19.96 -1.43 -6.25
C ARG A 142 18.84 -0.42 -6.05
N TYR A 143 18.16 -0.43 -4.90
CA TYR A 143 17.15 0.58 -4.54
C TYR A 143 17.77 1.88 -4.00
N TYR A 144 19.00 1.87 -3.50
CA TYR A 144 19.59 3.01 -2.79
C TYR A 144 19.61 4.30 -3.61
N PRO A 145 19.93 4.29 -4.93
CA PRO A 145 19.81 5.50 -5.75
C PRO A 145 18.39 6.09 -5.79
N LEU A 146 17.36 5.22 -5.75
CA LEU A 146 15.96 5.65 -5.70
C LEU A 146 15.59 6.22 -4.33
N TYR A 147 16.09 5.64 -3.24
CA TYR A 147 15.90 6.17 -1.88
C TYR A 147 16.55 7.53 -1.70
N THR A 148 17.78 7.69 -2.19
CA THR A 148 18.47 8.99 -2.20
C THR A 148 17.66 10.04 -2.96
N LYS A 149 17.17 9.69 -4.16
CA LYS A 149 16.35 10.60 -4.96
C LYS A 149 15.01 10.91 -4.31
N ALA A 150 14.36 9.95 -3.69
CA ALA A 150 13.10 10.16 -2.96
C ALA A 150 13.30 11.12 -1.76
N ALA A 151 14.40 10.97 -1.03
CA ALA A 151 14.78 11.89 0.05
C ALA A 151 15.05 13.30 -0.47
N GLU A 152 15.81 13.44 -1.57
CA GLU A 152 16.09 14.71 -2.25
C GLU A 152 14.81 15.41 -2.73
N LEU A 153 13.86 14.65 -3.29
CA LEU A 153 12.56 15.15 -3.75
C LEU A 153 11.57 15.42 -2.60
N GLY A 154 11.92 15.03 -1.37
CA GLY A 154 11.06 15.19 -0.21
C GLY A 154 9.79 14.34 -0.23
N ILE A 155 9.78 13.23 -0.99
CA ILE A 155 8.65 12.30 -1.05
C ILE A 155 8.88 11.07 -0.18
N PRO A 156 7.84 10.46 0.42
CA PRO A 156 7.96 9.21 1.14
C PRO A 156 8.19 8.03 0.20
N VAL A 157 8.68 6.91 0.75
CA VAL A 157 8.69 5.61 0.10
C VAL A 157 7.71 4.67 0.80
N ARG A 158 6.83 4.00 0.03
CA ARG A 158 6.01 2.90 0.52
C ARG A 158 6.62 1.58 0.06
N ILE A 159 6.99 0.75 1.03
CA ILE A 159 7.70 -0.52 0.80
C ILE A 159 6.77 -1.68 1.16
N TYR A 160 6.60 -2.63 0.25
CA TYR A 160 5.92 -3.89 0.55
C TYR A 160 6.62 -4.61 1.71
N SER A 161 5.90 -4.84 2.80
CA SER A 161 6.44 -5.39 4.04
C SER A 161 5.51 -6.44 4.63
N SER A 162 5.39 -7.55 3.94
CA SER A 162 4.58 -8.69 4.36
C SER A 162 5.16 -9.98 3.80
N MET A 163 4.68 -11.09 4.33
CA MET A 163 5.01 -12.40 3.79
C MET A 163 4.60 -12.48 2.32
N ASN A 164 5.48 -13.05 1.52
CA ASN A 164 5.22 -13.32 0.13
C ASN A 164 4.46 -14.65 0.00
N TYR A 165 3.26 -14.60 -0.54
CA TYR A 165 2.44 -15.81 -0.78
C TYR A 165 2.69 -16.46 -2.14
N ALA A 166 3.48 -15.84 -3.03
CA ALA A 166 3.98 -16.50 -4.22
C ALA A 166 5.01 -17.56 -3.81
N ASN A 167 4.77 -18.81 -4.17
CA ASN A 167 5.54 -19.95 -3.69
C ASN A 167 6.67 -20.39 -4.63
N ASP A 168 7.04 -19.52 -5.56
CA ASP A 168 8.16 -19.63 -6.49
C ASP A 168 9.39 -18.78 -6.08
N ARG A 169 9.29 -18.08 -4.95
CA ARG A 169 10.32 -17.16 -4.43
C ARG A 169 10.36 -17.15 -2.91
N PRO A 170 11.43 -16.62 -2.26
CA PRO A 170 11.52 -16.56 -0.80
C PRO A 170 10.33 -15.83 -0.16
N TYR A 171 9.79 -16.42 0.91
CA TYR A 171 8.60 -15.90 1.59
C TYR A 171 8.88 -14.63 2.40
N ASP A 172 10.14 -14.39 2.78
CA ASP A 172 10.57 -13.36 3.72
C ASP A 172 11.19 -12.11 3.05
N LEU A 173 11.05 -11.95 1.73
CA LEU A 173 11.54 -10.77 1.02
C LEU A 173 10.96 -9.46 1.57
N GLY A 174 9.74 -9.49 2.09
CA GLY A 174 9.08 -8.35 2.75
C GLY A 174 9.25 -8.33 4.27
N HIS A 175 10.21 -9.04 4.85
CA HIS A 175 10.42 -9.06 6.30
C HIS A 175 10.79 -7.66 6.83
N PRO A 176 10.22 -7.19 7.96
CA PRO A 176 10.49 -5.87 8.54
C PRO A 176 11.97 -5.56 8.80
N ARG A 177 12.82 -6.56 9.03
CA ARG A 177 14.29 -6.37 9.18
C ARG A 177 14.94 -5.58 8.04
N HIS A 178 14.37 -5.67 6.83
CA HIS A 178 14.87 -4.93 5.68
C HIS A 178 14.52 -3.44 5.75
N LEU A 179 13.42 -3.09 6.44
CA LEU A 179 13.08 -1.70 6.72
C LEU A 179 13.99 -1.10 7.79
N ASP A 180 14.41 -1.90 8.77
CA ASP A 180 15.38 -1.48 9.79
C ASP A 180 16.66 -0.95 9.13
N GLN A 181 17.21 -1.72 8.20
CA GLN A 181 18.41 -1.33 7.46
C GLN A 181 18.20 -0.03 6.66
N VAL A 182 17.10 0.06 5.89
CA VAL A 182 16.81 1.25 5.09
C VAL A 182 16.60 2.49 5.98
N ALA A 183 15.93 2.32 7.14
CA ALA A 183 15.67 3.41 8.06
C ALA A 183 16.95 3.93 8.75
N MET A 184 17.94 3.07 8.96
CA MET A 184 19.26 3.45 9.47
C MET A 184 20.10 4.18 8.41
N ASP A 185 20.07 3.68 7.18
CA ASP A 185 20.90 4.22 6.09
C ASP A 185 20.34 5.55 5.53
N PHE A 186 19.01 5.79 5.68
CA PHE A 186 18.31 6.97 5.19
C PHE A 186 17.44 7.60 6.30
N PRO A 187 18.03 8.21 7.34
CA PRO A 187 17.28 8.73 8.49
C PRO A 187 16.32 9.88 8.14
N GLU A 188 16.58 10.63 7.05
CA GLU A 188 15.72 11.70 6.54
C GLU A 188 14.58 11.20 5.65
N LEU A 189 14.65 9.97 5.12
CA LEU A 189 13.64 9.39 4.26
C LEU A 189 12.43 8.95 5.06
N ARG A 190 11.25 9.42 4.71
CA ARG A 190 9.99 8.93 5.30
C ARG A 190 9.62 7.59 4.68
N ILE A 191 9.61 6.54 5.50
CA ILE A 191 9.36 5.16 5.08
C ILE A 191 7.99 4.71 5.58
N ILE A 192 7.19 4.09 4.72
CA ILE A 192 5.91 3.47 5.06
C ILE A 192 6.03 1.98 4.78
N GLY A 193 6.10 1.16 5.84
CA GLY A 193 5.99 -0.28 5.72
C GLY A 193 4.55 -0.67 5.42
N GLY A 194 4.31 -1.20 4.23
CA GLY A 194 2.98 -1.61 3.81
C GLY A 194 2.53 -2.92 4.45
N LEU A 195 1.21 -3.15 4.51
CA LEU A 195 0.59 -4.41 4.90
C LEU A 195 0.87 -4.86 6.36
N GLY A 196 1.17 -3.91 7.26
CA GLY A 196 1.32 -4.17 8.68
C GLY A 196 2.49 -5.06 9.11
N GLY A 197 3.31 -5.51 8.19
CA GLY A 197 4.40 -6.44 8.48
C GLY A 197 3.96 -7.90 8.66
N TRP A 198 2.72 -8.26 8.32
CA TRP A 198 2.21 -9.60 8.54
C TRP A 198 3.10 -10.70 7.93
N PRO A 199 3.41 -11.82 8.65
CA PRO A 199 2.98 -12.15 10.03
C PRO A 199 3.89 -11.58 11.15
N TRP A 200 4.92 -10.80 10.82
CA TRP A 200 5.91 -10.22 11.76
C TRP A 200 5.45 -8.88 12.35
N VAL A 201 4.18 -8.80 12.75
CA VAL A 201 3.55 -7.55 13.23
C VAL A 201 4.27 -6.99 14.46
N ASN A 202 4.68 -7.85 15.40
CA ASN A 202 5.38 -7.44 16.61
C ASN A 202 6.74 -6.78 16.29
N GLU A 203 7.46 -7.33 15.33
CA GLU A 203 8.74 -6.76 14.87
C GLU A 203 8.51 -5.43 14.14
N MET A 204 7.49 -5.36 13.25
CA MET A 204 7.13 -4.12 12.60
C MET A 204 6.80 -3.02 13.64
N VAL A 205 6.01 -3.32 14.65
CA VAL A 205 5.68 -2.36 15.72
C VAL A 205 6.92 -1.93 16.49
N ALA A 206 7.82 -2.87 16.81
CA ALA A 206 9.09 -2.56 17.49
C ALA A 206 9.95 -1.60 16.62
N LEU A 207 10.05 -1.82 15.32
CA LEU A 207 10.81 -0.99 14.41
C LEU A 207 10.17 0.39 14.21
N VAL A 208 8.85 0.47 14.08
CA VAL A 208 8.12 1.76 14.02
C VAL A 208 8.31 2.60 15.28
N ARG A 209 8.46 1.95 16.45
CA ARG A 209 8.83 2.64 17.71
C ARG A 209 10.29 3.08 17.70
N ARG A 210 11.19 2.24 17.18
CA ARG A 210 12.64 2.49 17.14
C ARG A 210 13.00 3.68 16.25
N HIS A 211 12.44 3.72 15.03
CA HIS A 211 12.82 4.69 14.00
C HIS A 211 11.84 5.85 13.90
N PRO A 212 12.27 7.11 14.04
CA PRO A 212 11.39 8.27 13.89
C PRO A 212 10.78 8.40 12.50
N ASN A 213 11.50 7.98 11.47
CA ASN A 213 11.17 8.07 10.05
C ASN A 213 10.39 6.85 9.50
N LEU A 214 10.18 5.79 10.31
CA LEU A 214 9.44 4.61 9.89
C LEU A 214 8.00 4.67 10.36
N HIS A 215 7.09 4.40 9.45
CA HIS A 215 5.64 4.36 9.58
C HIS A 215 5.10 3.03 9.07
N VAL A 216 3.82 2.74 9.31
CA VAL A 216 3.18 1.50 8.86
C VAL A 216 1.77 1.77 8.32
N ASP A 217 1.32 1.00 7.32
CA ASP A 217 -0.09 0.94 6.93
C ASP A 217 -0.67 -0.46 7.13
N THR A 218 -1.99 -0.54 7.22
CA THR A 218 -2.75 -1.77 7.49
C THR A 218 -3.41 -2.37 6.25
N SER A 219 -2.93 -2.02 5.06
CA SER A 219 -3.49 -2.53 3.78
C SER A 219 -3.56 -4.05 3.74
N ALA A 220 -4.48 -4.58 2.96
CA ALA A 220 -4.75 -6.00 2.76
C ALA A 220 -5.29 -6.77 3.99
N HIS A 221 -5.53 -6.08 5.11
CA HIS A 221 -6.05 -6.69 6.32
C HIS A 221 -7.35 -6.02 6.78
N ARG A 222 -8.35 -6.84 7.15
CA ARG A 222 -9.61 -6.33 7.70
C ARG A 222 -9.43 -5.92 9.15
N ALA A 223 -9.93 -4.73 9.49
CA ALA A 223 -9.82 -4.19 10.85
C ALA A 223 -10.50 -5.08 11.90
N ARG A 224 -11.57 -5.79 11.55
CA ARG A 224 -12.23 -6.75 12.46
C ARG A 224 -11.26 -7.79 13.04
N TYR A 225 -10.24 -8.19 12.28
CA TYR A 225 -9.26 -9.16 12.76
C TYR A 225 -8.16 -8.50 13.60
N LEU A 226 -7.83 -7.24 13.34
CA LEU A 226 -6.81 -6.51 14.10
C LEU A 226 -7.21 -6.38 15.59
N GLY A 227 -8.50 -6.24 15.86
CA GLY A 227 -9.03 -6.11 17.22
C GLY A 227 -9.29 -7.41 17.96
N GLN A 228 -9.10 -8.58 17.31
CA GLN A 228 -9.42 -9.88 17.90
C GLN A 228 -8.25 -10.41 18.75
N PRO A 229 -8.49 -10.87 19.98
CA PRO A 229 -7.48 -11.55 20.79
C PRO A 229 -6.91 -12.79 20.07
N GLY A 230 -5.61 -12.98 20.14
CA GLY A 230 -4.91 -14.09 19.47
C GLY A 230 -4.70 -13.92 17.98
N SER A 231 -5.00 -12.75 17.42
CA SER A 231 -4.84 -12.45 16.00
C SER A 231 -3.39 -12.16 15.59
N GLY A 232 -2.51 -11.85 16.55
CA GLY A 232 -1.14 -11.41 16.31
C GLY A 232 -1.01 -9.91 16.03
N TRP A 233 -2.10 -9.13 16.18
CA TRP A 233 -2.12 -7.68 15.97
C TRP A 233 -2.17 -6.88 17.27
N GLU A 234 -2.17 -7.53 18.42
CA GLU A 234 -2.37 -6.91 19.72
C GLU A 234 -1.36 -5.79 19.99
N MET A 235 -0.09 -6.00 19.62
CA MET A 235 0.96 -4.99 19.75
C MET A 235 0.67 -3.74 18.93
N LEU A 236 0.12 -3.91 17.71
CA LEU A 236 -0.26 -2.77 16.87
C LEU A 236 -1.41 -1.98 17.52
N ILE A 237 -2.42 -2.65 18.04
CA ILE A 237 -3.55 -1.99 18.71
C ILE A 237 -3.08 -1.28 19.97
N GLN A 238 -2.27 -1.93 20.80
CA GLN A 238 -1.76 -1.37 22.04
C GLN A 238 -0.90 -0.11 21.81
N PHE A 239 0.13 -0.23 20.98
CA PHE A 239 1.07 0.88 20.75
C PHE A 239 0.56 1.89 19.74
N GLY A 240 -0.26 1.45 18.78
CA GLY A 240 -0.94 2.33 17.85
C GLY A 240 -1.97 3.25 18.50
N ASN A 241 -2.49 2.87 19.67
CA ASN A 241 -3.35 3.71 20.50
C ASN A 241 -2.57 4.68 21.40
N THR A 242 -1.23 4.59 21.43
CA THR A 242 -0.36 5.34 22.35
C THR A 242 0.90 5.86 21.65
N LEU A 243 2.00 5.12 21.73
CA LEU A 243 3.35 5.58 21.36
C LEU A 243 3.55 5.78 19.85
N ILE A 244 2.87 5.01 19.03
CA ILE A 244 2.96 5.11 17.54
C ILE A 244 1.65 5.58 16.90
N GLN A 245 0.76 6.21 17.66
CA GLN A 245 -0.54 6.69 17.17
C GLN A 245 -0.43 7.60 15.94
N ASP A 246 0.68 8.32 15.80
CA ASP A 246 0.97 9.24 14.71
C ASP A 246 1.65 8.57 13.49
N LYS A 247 1.88 7.25 13.56
CA LYS A 247 2.65 6.50 12.57
C LYS A 247 1.89 5.40 11.84
N VAL A 248 0.64 5.15 12.22
CA VAL A 248 -0.22 4.13 11.58
C VAL A 248 -1.16 4.79 10.58
N ARG A 249 -1.37 4.15 9.44
CA ARG A 249 -2.28 4.57 8.36
C ARG A 249 -3.19 3.44 7.94
N VAL A 250 -4.35 3.78 7.41
CA VAL A 250 -5.34 2.80 7.00
C VAL A 250 -5.26 2.56 5.49
N GLY A 251 -5.17 1.30 5.10
CA GLY A 251 -5.45 0.84 3.75
C GLY A 251 -6.66 -0.08 3.77
N LEU A 252 -7.73 0.31 3.09
CA LEU A 252 -8.99 -0.45 3.10
C LEU A 252 -8.93 -1.67 2.20
N SER A 253 -8.19 -1.58 1.07
CA SER A 253 -7.97 -2.69 0.13
C SER A 253 -9.27 -3.41 -0.28
N ALA A 254 -10.38 -2.68 -0.46
CA ALA A 254 -11.72 -3.22 -0.64
C ALA A 254 -11.81 -4.28 -1.74
N GLY A 255 -11.16 -4.04 -2.90
CA GLY A 255 -11.13 -5.00 -4.00
C GLY A 255 -10.32 -6.27 -3.70
N LEU A 256 -9.28 -6.17 -2.85
CA LEU A 256 -8.45 -7.32 -2.46
C LEU A 256 -9.15 -8.18 -1.41
N VAL A 257 -9.74 -7.54 -0.38
CA VAL A 257 -10.41 -8.26 0.71
C VAL A 257 -11.86 -8.61 0.40
N GLY A 258 -12.40 -8.10 -0.71
CA GLY A 258 -13.73 -8.46 -1.22
C GLY A 258 -14.87 -7.99 -0.30
N GLN A 259 -14.77 -6.78 0.25
CA GLN A 259 -15.79 -6.21 1.15
C GLN A 259 -16.14 -4.78 0.73
N PRO A 260 -17.41 -4.34 0.95
CA PRO A 260 -17.82 -2.95 0.72
C PRO A 260 -17.02 -1.98 1.61
N TYR A 261 -16.77 -0.78 1.10
CA TYR A 261 -16.09 0.28 1.85
C TYR A 261 -16.78 0.62 3.17
N GLU A 262 -18.12 0.66 3.18
CA GLU A 262 -18.92 0.91 4.38
C GLU A 262 -18.62 -0.08 5.49
N THR A 263 -18.56 -1.38 5.15
CA THR A 263 -18.23 -2.44 6.11
C THR A 263 -16.82 -2.24 6.66
N LEU A 264 -15.84 -2.02 5.78
CA LEU A 264 -14.44 -1.84 6.19
C LEU A 264 -14.26 -0.60 7.07
N ILE A 265 -14.90 0.50 6.73
CA ILE A 265 -14.85 1.74 7.53
C ILE A 265 -15.46 1.50 8.91
N GLN A 266 -16.61 0.83 8.99
CA GLN A 266 -17.24 0.50 10.28
C GLN A 266 -16.35 -0.41 11.15
N GLU A 267 -15.64 -1.35 10.54
CA GLU A 267 -14.69 -2.18 11.27
C GLU A 267 -13.54 -1.34 11.90
N TYR A 268 -13.01 -0.34 11.19
CA TYR A 268 -12.00 0.57 11.77
C TYR A 268 -12.59 1.46 12.87
N LEU A 269 -13.81 1.94 12.71
CA LEU A 269 -14.50 2.73 13.74
C LEU A 269 -14.82 1.92 14.99
N ALA A 270 -15.01 0.61 14.84
CA ALA A 270 -15.26 -0.32 15.96
C ALA A 270 -13.99 -0.77 16.70
N LEU A 271 -12.78 -0.48 16.19
CA LEU A 271 -11.54 -0.84 16.88
C LEU A 271 -11.47 -0.23 18.30
N PRO A 272 -10.86 -0.91 19.27
CA PRO A 272 -10.70 -0.42 20.65
C PRO A 272 -9.60 0.66 20.74
N LEU A 273 -9.73 1.70 19.92
CA LEU A 273 -8.84 2.86 19.83
C LEU A 273 -9.59 4.11 20.33
N LYS A 274 -8.85 5.08 20.85
CA LYS A 274 -9.40 6.42 21.13
C LYS A 274 -9.91 7.06 19.86
N ASP A 275 -10.98 7.83 19.91
CA ASP A 275 -11.56 8.45 18.72
C ASP A 275 -10.59 9.41 18.02
N THR A 276 -9.79 10.16 18.78
CA THR A 276 -8.70 10.99 18.25
C THR A 276 -7.63 10.18 17.52
N VAL A 277 -7.40 8.92 17.91
CA VAL A 277 -6.47 8.02 17.25
C VAL A 277 -7.08 7.46 15.97
N LYS A 278 -8.38 7.13 15.95
CA LYS A 278 -9.10 6.73 14.74
C LYS A 278 -9.02 7.81 13.66
N GLU A 279 -9.23 9.08 14.03
CA GLU A 279 -9.08 10.21 13.11
C GLU A 279 -7.64 10.32 12.54
N LYS A 280 -6.62 10.12 13.39
CA LYS A 280 -5.23 10.09 12.95
C LYS A 280 -4.97 8.97 11.95
N TRP A 281 -5.41 7.75 12.25
CA TRP A 281 -5.18 6.59 11.41
C TRP A 281 -5.91 6.70 10.06
N LEU A 282 -7.18 7.12 10.09
CA LEU A 282 -8.01 7.22 8.90
C LEU A 282 -7.60 8.36 7.97
N TYR A 283 -7.09 9.48 8.54
CA TYR A 283 -6.79 10.68 7.75
C TYR A 283 -5.48 11.36 8.14
N GLY A 284 -5.36 11.83 9.38
CA GLY A 284 -4.34 12.80 9.78
C GLY A 284 -2.90 12.36 9.52
N ASN A 285 -2.61 11.08 9.73
CA ASN A 285 -1.25 10.54 9.54
C ASN A 285 -0.87 10.44 8.06
N ALA A 286 -1.80 10.06 7.19
CA ALA A 286 -1.58 10.05 5.76
C ALA A 286 -1.47 11.49 5.22
N ALA A 287 -2.35 12.39 5.64
CA ALA A 287 -2.28 13.80 5.26
C ALA A 287 -0.90 14.40 5.56
N ARG A 288 -0.39 14.15 6.77
CA ARG A 288 0.93 14.66 7.19
C ARG A 288 2.07 14.10 6.34
N VAL A 289 2.10 12.80 6.08
CA VAL A 289 3.22 12.17 5.35
C VAL A 289 3.29 12.59 3.89
N PHE A 290 2.12 12.84 3.27
CA PHE A 290 2.04 13.29 1.89
C PHE A 290 1.96 14.83 1.74
N GLY A 291 2.05 15.60 2.83
CA GLY A 291 1.97 17.05 2.79
C GLY A 291 0.60 17.58 2.30
N ILE A 292 -0.49 16.88 2.64
CA ILE A 292 -1.86 17.24 2.26
C ILE A 292 -2.43 18.17 3.33
N ALA A 293 -2.89 19.33 2.93
CA ALA A 293 -3.52 20.33 3.79
C ALA A 293 -4.94 19.91 4.26
#